data_aa240fe0bfc88a77196d3f91cabfd888
#
_entry.id   aa240fe0bfc88a77196d3f91cabfd888
#
_cell.length_a   1.000
_cell.length_b   1.000
_cell.length_c   1.000
_cell.angle_alpha   90.00
_cell.angle_beta   90.00
_cell.angle_gamma   90.00
#
_symmetry.space_group_name_H-M   'P 1'
#
loop_
_entity.id
_entity.type
_entity.pdbx_description
1 polymer ?
#
loop_
_entity_poly.entity_id
_entity_poly.type
_entity_poly.pdbx_seq_one_letter_code
_entity_poly.pdbx_strand_id
1 'polypeptide(L)'
;MLRLGILGLGEGRSTMSAALESSKCELKMVCDRNIDLCKHRAEEFNFHHYTTNYADMLNDPEIDAIAIYTPDHLHAEHIKLALEHNKHVICTKPFIDDLSKAQELLDLAARTGKKVVTSLSAKNILQLKNLKFMSAG
;
A
#
# COMPACT_ATOMS: atom_id res chain seq x y z
N MET A 1 5.12 13.09 -8.10
CA MET A 1 5.70 12.08 -7.20
C MET A 1 4.57 11.27 -6.56
N LEU A 2 4.67 9.96 -6.56
CA LEU A 2 3.67 9.09 -5.95
C LEU A 2 3.76 9.15 -4.42
N ARG A 3 2.65 9.42 -3.76
CA ARG A 3 2.60 9.49 -2.29
C ARG A 3 2.06 8.17 -1.75
N LEU A 4 2.88 7.50 -0.95
CA LEU A 4 2.68 6.10 -0.57
C LEU A 4 2.39 5.92 0.90
N GLY A 5 1.43 5.02 1.21
CA GLY A 5 1.24 4.46 2.54
C GLY A 5 1.62 2.98 2.53
N ILE A 6 2.11 2.46 3.64
CA ILE A 6 2.46 1.04 3.77
C ILE A 6 1.66 0.43 4.91
N LEU A 7 0.95 -0.64 4.62
CA LEU A 7 0.18 -1.41 5.61
C LEU A 7 0.86 -2.76 5.83
N GLY A 8 1.28 -3.02 7.06
CA GLY A 8 2.02 -4.22 7.42
C GLY A 8 3.53 -3.97 7.39
N LEU A 9 4.17 -3.89 8.55
CA LEU A 9 5.57 -3.47 8.65
C LEU A 9 6.56 -4.61 8.88
N GLY A 10 6.09 -5.85 8.96
CA GLY A 10 6.97 -7.01 8.94
C GLY A 10 7.57 -7.18 7.56
N GLU A 11 6.77 -7.68 6.62
CA GLU A 11 7.19 -7.84 5.23
C GLU A 11 7.35 -6.49 4.50
N GLY A 12 6.62 -5.48 4.92
CA GLY A 12 6.70 -4.14 4.33
C GLY A 12 7.98 -3.38 4.62
N ARG A 13 8.87 -3.93 5.44
CA ARG A 13 10.13 -3.28 5.81
C ARG A 13 10.98 -2.92 4.59
N SER A 14 11.12 -3.86 3.66
CA SER A 14 11.95 -3.61 2.47
C SER A 14 11.35 -2.55 1.56
N THR A 15 10.02 -2.51 1.46
CA THR A 15 9.33 -1.46 0.71
C THR A 15 9.50 -0.09 1.37
N MET A 16 9.46 -0.05 2.70
CA MET A 16 9.71 1.17 3.47
C MET A 16 11.11 1.71 3.18
N SER A 17 12.11 0.83 3.21
CA SER A 17 13.49 1.20 2.88
C SER A 17 13.61 1.75 1.46
N ALA A 18 13.04 1.04 0.49
CA ALA A 18 13.10 1.46 -0.92
C ALA A 18 12.36 2.78 -1.15
N ALA A 19 11.22 2.98 -0.51
CA ALA A 19 10.44 4.21 -0.67
C ALA A 19 11.19 5.42 -0.13
N LEU A 20 11.86 5.27 1.00
CA LEU A 20 12.63 6.37 1.61
C LEU A 20 13.85 6.76 0.80
N GLU A 21 14.40 5.83 0.03
CA GLU A 21 15.55 6.09 -0.84
C GLU A 21 15.16 6.58 -2.22
N SER A 22 13.91 6.42 -2.61
CA SER A 22 13.45 6.75 -3.97
C SER A 22 13.17 8.23 -4.13
N SER A 23 13.63 8.81 -5.25
CA SER A 23 13.28 10.18 -5.62
C SER A 23 11.95 10.26 -6.36
N LYS A 24 11.32 9.10 -6.66
CA LYS A 24 10.08 9.03 -7.45
C LYS A 24 8.85 8.76 -6.61
N CYS A 25 9.03 8.54 -5.32
CA CYS A 25 7.97 8.18 -4.40
C CYS A 25 8.23 8.88 -3.06
N GLU A 26 7.16 9.33 -2.43
CA GLU A 26 7.22 9.94 -1.11
C GLU A 26 6.46 9.07 -0.13
N LEU A 27 7.14 8.59 0.90
CA LEU A 27 6.48 7.83 1.96
C LEU A 27 5.76 8.80 2.89
N LYS A 28 4.45 8.66 3.01
CA LYS A 28 3.62 9.57 3.81
C LYS A 28 3.28 8.99 5.18
N MET A 29 2.96 7.69 5.24
CA MET A 29 2.51 7.08 6.47
C MET A 29 2.71 5.57 6.42
N VAL A 30 2.95 4.96 7.58
CA VAL A 30 3.02 3.51 7.72
C VAL A 30 2.05 3.06 8.79
N CYS A 31 1.56 1.83 8.67
CA CYS A 31 0.55 1.29 9.58
C CYS A 31 0.81 -0.18 9.91
N ASP A 32 0.67 -0.52 11.17
CA ASP A 32 0.69 -1.91 11.63
C ASP A 32 -0.10 -1.99 12.94
N ARG A 33 -0.82 -3.08 13.15
CA ARG A 33 -1.57 -3.27 14.39
C ARG A 33 -0.67 -3.37 15.62
N ASN A 34 0.58 -3.77 15.42
CA ASN A 34 1.56 -3.92 16.49
C ASN A 34 2.30 -2.59 16.70
N ILE A 35 1.93 -1.89 17.76
CA ILE A 35 2.53 -0.58 18.06
C ILE A 35 4.03 -0.67 18.31
N ASP A 36 4.50 -1.76 18.90
CA ASP A 36 5.93 -1.94 19.15
C ASP A 36 6.70 -2.07 17.85
N LEU A 37 6.14 -2.75 16.86
CA LEU A 37 6.74 -2.84 15.53
C LEU A 37 6.74 -1.48 14.83
N CYS A 38 5.68 -0.70 14.96
CA CYS A 38 5.63 0.67 14.43
C CYS A 38 6.78 1.50 15.01
N LYS A 39 6.96 1.45 16.32
CA LYS A 39 8.03 2.20 16.99
C LYS A 39 9.41 1.72 16.57
N HIS A 40 9.58 0.41 16.43
CA HIS A 40 10.85 -0.17 16.01
C HIS A 40 11.24 0.30 14.61
N ARG A 41 10.28 0.27 13.68
CA ARG A 41 10.52 0.74 12.30
C ARG A 41 10.75 2.24 12.25
N ALA A 42 10.04 3.01 13.09
CA ALA A 42 10.24 4.45 13.17
C ALA A 42 11.68 4.80 13.56
N GLU A 43 12.22 4.09 14.54
CA GLU A 43 13.61 4.29 14.96
C GLU A 43 14.60 3.79 13.91
N GLU A 44 14.33 2.63 13.32
CA GLU A 44 15.18 2.02 12.32
C GLU A 44 15.41 2.94 11.11
N PHE A 45 14.34 3.58 10.65
CA PHE A 45 14.37 4.38 9.42
C PHE A 45 14.29 5.90 9.68
N ASN A 46 14.22 6.30 10.93
CA ASN A 46 14.01 7.70 11.30
C ASN A 46 12.80 8.30 10.59
N PHE A 47 11.69 7.56 10.62
CA PHE A 47 10.43 7.95 10.01
C PHE A 47 9.31 7.74 11.02
N HIS A 48 8.70 8.84 11.49
CA HIS A 48 7.80 8.82 12.64
C HIS A 48 6.32 9.03 12.32
N HIS A 49 5.93 8.95 11.06
CA HIS A 49 4.51 9.05 10.66
C HIS A 49 3.90 7.67 10.60
N TYR A 50 3.52 7.13 11.75
CA TYR A 50 2.92 5.80 11.85
C TYR A 50 1.60 5.84 12.59
N THR A 51 0.76 4.84 12.34
CA THR A 51 -0.51 4.65 13.03
C THR A 51 -0.77 3.16 13.22
N THR A 52 -1.61 2.82 14.20
CA THR A 52 -2.12 1.46 14.35
C THR A 52 -3.52 1.32 13.77
N ASN A 53 -4.11 2.40 13.26
CA ASN A 53 -5.45 2.42 12.70
C ASN A 53 -5.41 2.67 11.19
N TYR A 54 -5.78 1.65 10.42
CA TYR A 54 -5.79 1.73 8.95
C TYR A 54 -6.66 2.88 8.43
N ALA A 55 -7.74 3.22 9.15
CA ALA A 55 -8.62 4.32 8.75
C ALA A 55 -7.88 5.66 8.62
N ASP A 56 -6.86 5.89 9.45
CA ASP A 56 -6.07 7.12 9.37
C ASP A 56 -5.38 7.25 8.01
N MET A 57 -4.92 6.12 7.47
CA MET A 57 -4.28 6.07 6.18
C MET A 57 -5.31 6.19 5.05
N LEU A 58 -6.43 5.49 5.18
CA LEU A 58 -7.49 5.51 4.17
C LEU A 58 -8.10 6.91 3.99
N ASN A 59 -8.20 7.66 5.06
CA ASN A 59 -8.81 8.98 5.05
C ASN A 59 -7.83 10.13 4.75
N ASP A 60 -6.56 9.82 4.56
CA ASP A 60 -5.56 10.84 4.26
C ASP A 60 -5.58 11.17 2.76
N PRO A 61 -6.02 12.38 2.37
CA PRO A 61 -6.11 12.75 0.95
C PRO A 61 -4.76 12.91 0.28
N GLU A 62 -3.68 12.96 1.04
CA GLU A 62 -2.33 13.08 0.49
C GLU A 62 -1.73 11.74 0.10
N ILE A 63 -2.39 10.62 0.41
CA ILE A 63 -1.89 9.29 0.03
C ILE A 63 -2.55 8.86 -1.27
N ASP A 64 -1.74 8.55 -2.29
CA ASP A 64 -2.20 8.11 -3.61
C ASP A 64 -2.34 6.60 -3.72
N ALA A 65 -1.49 5.86 -3.02
CA ALA A 65 -1.43 4.41 -3.11
C ALA A 65 -1.07 3.79 -1.77
N ILE A 66 -1.55 2.56 -1.54
CA ILE A 66 -1.24 1.80 -0.33
C ILE A 66 -0.60 0.48 -0.73
N ALA A 67 0.58 0.20 -0.18
CA ALA A 67 1.26 -1.08 -0.34
C ALA A 67 0.86 -1.98 0.84
N ILE A 68 0.28 -3.13 0.54
CA ILE A 68 -0.34 -4.00 1.54
C ILE A 68 0.50 -5.26 1.74
N TYR A 69 0.98 -5.47 2.96
CA TYR A 69 1.83 -6.60 3.36
C TYR A 69 1.27 -7.33 4.57
N THR A 70 -0.04 -7.31 4.73
CA THR A 70 -0.74 -8.02 5.79
C THR A 70 -0.92 -9.51 5.44
N PRO A 71 -1.30 -10.36 6.41
CA PRO A 71 -1.54 -11.78 6.13
C PRO A 71 -2.56 -12.00 5.02
N ASP A 72 -2.39 -13.09 4.27
CA ASP A 72 -3.19 -13.39 3.08
C ASP A 72 -4.70 -13.33 3.33
N HIS A 73 -5.16 -13.80 4.48
CA HIS A 73 -6.61 -13.82 4.79
C HIS A 73 -7.24 -12.43 4.97
N LEU A 74 -6.40 -11.39 5.10
CA LEU A 74 -6.87 -10.01 5.24
C LEU A 74 -6.74 -9.20 3.95
N HIS A 75 -6.05 -9.74 2.95
CA HIS A 75 -5.76 -9.00 1.70
C HIS A 75 -7.01 -8.48 1.01
N ALA A 76 -8.01 -9.35 0.81
CA ALA A 76 -9.21 -8.96 0.07
C ALA A 76 -9.91 -7.76 0.71
N GLU A 77 -10.06 -7.76 2.02
CA GLU A 77 -10.71 -6.67 2.74
C GLU A 77 -9.87 -5.39 2.69
N HIS A 78 -8.56 -5.51 2.91
CA HIS A 78 -7.67 -4.35 2.90
C HIS A 78 -7.60 -3.71 1.51
N ILE A 79 -7.59 -4.51 0.45
CA ILE A 79 -7.61 -4.02 -0.92
C ILE A 79 -8.94 -3.32 -1.20
N LYS A 80 -10.05 -3.93 -0.80
CA LYS A 80 -11.38 -3.35 -1.01
C LYS A 80 -11.50 -1.97 -0.37
N LEU A 81 -11.09 -1.85 0.88
CA LEU A 81 -11.14 -0.58 1.61
C LEU A 81 -10.28 0.49 0.93
N ALA A 82 -9.08 0.13 0.47
CA ALA A 82 -8.21 1.08 -0.22
C ALA A 82 -8.86 1.58 -1.51
N LEU A 83 -9.42 0.67 -2.32
CA LEU A 83 -10.09 1.05 -3.57
C LEU A 83 -11.32 1.92 -3.30
N GLU A 84 -12.10 1.61 -2.27
CA GLU A 84 -13.28 2.40 -1.89
C GLU A 84 -12.91 3.80 -1.44
N HIS A 85 -11.68 3.99 -0.97
CA HIS A 85 -11.16 5.30 -0.55
C HIS A 85 -10.31 5.96 -1.64
N ASN A 86 -10.47 5.50 -2.88
CA ASN A 86 -9.79 6.07 -4.06
C ASN A 86 -8.27 5.99 -4.00
N LYS A 87 -7.74 4.88 -3.49
CA LYS A 87 -6.30 4.61 -3.45
C LYS A 87 -5.94 3.53 -4.45
N HIS A 88 -4.78 3.67 -5.10
CA HIS A 88 -4.18 2.57 -5.83
C HIS A 88 -3.66 1.55 -4.82
N VAL A 89 -3.53 0.30 -5.24
CA VAL A 89 -3.12 -0.79 -4.36
C VAL A 89 -1.91 -1.52 -4.92
N ILE A 90 -0.93 -1.78 -4.07
CA ILE A 90 0.20 -2.64 -4.37
C ILE A 90 0.19 -3.75 -3.32
N CYS A 91 0.28 -5.02 -3.73
CA CYS A 91 0.31 -6.12 -2.78
C CYS A 91 1.22 -7.24 -3.27
N THR A 92 1.62 -8.11 -2.34
CA THR A 92 2.45 -9.27 -2.66
C THR A 92 1.58 -10.44 -3.11
N LYS A 93 2.19 -11.41 -3.80
CA LYS A 93 1.50 -12.64 -4.22
C LYS A 93 1.49 -13.69 -3.12
N PRO A 94 0.48 -14.55 -3.12
CA PRO A 94 -0.78 -14.43 -3.84
C PRO A 94 -1.64 -13.35 -3.18
N PHE A 95 -2.28 -12.50 -3.96
CA PHE A 95 -3.05 -11.44 -3.32
C PHE A 95 -4.46 -11.87 -2.94
N ILE A 96 -5.07 -12.82 -3.66
CA ILE A 96 -6.41 -13.32 -3.39
C ILE A 96 -6.49 -14.84 -3.62
N ASP A 97 -7.07 -15.57 -2.69
CA ASP A 97 -7.24 -17.02 -2.80
C ASP A 97 -8.56 -17.42 -3.46
N ASP A 98 -9.56 -16.56 -3.40
CA ASP A 98 -10.92 -16.84 -3.88
C ASP A 98 -11.18 -16.08 -5.18
N LEU A 99 -11.49 -16.81 -6.25
CA LEU A 99 -11.74 -16.21 -7.57
C LEU A 99 -12.91 -15.23 -7.58
N SER A 100 -13.95 -15.48 -6.80
CA SER A 100 -15.10 -14.57 -6.77
C SER A 100 -14.75 -13.25 -6.12
N LYS A 101 -13.91 -13.28 -5.08
CA LYS A 101 -13.42 -12.07 -4.45
C LYS A 101 -12.46 -11.32 -5.36
N ALA A 102 -11.61 -12.05 -6.09
CA ALA A 102 -10.71 -11.44 -7.05
C ALA A 102 -11.47 -10.68 -8.12
N GLN A 103 -12.54 -11.26 -8.67
CA GLN A 103 -13.35 -10.60 -9.67
C GLN A 103 -14.05 -9.36 -9.11
N GLU A 104 -14.58 -9.45 -7.89
CA GLU A 104 -15.20 -8.30 -7.21
C GLU A 104 -14.23 -7.14 -7.08
N LEU A 105 -12.97 -7.41 -6.71
CA LEU A 105 -11.97 -6.38 -6.56
C LEU A 105 -11.53 -5.77 -7.89
N LEU A 106 -11.44 -6.58 -8.94
CA LEU A 106 -11.14 -6.08 -10.28
C LEU A 106 -12.24 -5.17 -10.78
N ASP A 107 -13.51 -5.53 -10.53
CA ASP A 107 -14.65 -4.71 -10.90
C ASP A 107 -14.64 -3.38 -10.14
N LEU A 108 -14.32 -3.44 -8.85
CA LEU A 108 -14.23 -2.24 -8.02
C LEU A 108 -13.08 -1.32 -8.49
N ALA A 109 -11.94 -1.90 -8.84
CA ALA A 109 -10.82 -1.13 -9.38
C ALA A 109 -11.23 -0.42 -10.67
N ALA A 110 -11.94 -1.13 -11.56
CA ALA A 110 -12.42 -0.54 -12.82
C ALA A 110 -13.41 0.61 -12.56
N ARG A 111 -14.33 0.44 -11.60
CA ARG A 111 -15.32 1.49 -11.27
C ARG A 111 -14.68 2.74 -10.66
N THR A 112 -13.64 2.56 -9.86
CA THR A 112 -12.98 3.68 -9.18
C THR A 112 -11.88 4.32 -10.03
N GLY A 113 -11.49 3.67 -11.13
CA GLY A 113 -10.38 4.13 -11.95
C GLY A 113 -9.01 3.90 -11.32
N LYS A 114 -8.93 3.07 -10.28
CA LYS A 114 -7.68 2.81 -9.57
C LYS A 114 -7.05 1.51 -10.04
N LYS A 115 -5.76 1.34 -9.76
CA LYS A 115 -4.98 0.19 -10.20
C LYS A 115 -4.65 -0.72 -9.03
N VAL A 116 -4.65 -2.04 -9.29
CA VAL A 116 -4.17 -3.04 -8.35
C VAL A 116 -2.95 -3.69 -8.98
N VAL A 117 -1.81 -3.58 -8.33
CA VAL A 117 -0.53 -4.08 -8.83
C VAL A 117 0.04 -5.07 -7.85
N THR A 118 0.46 -6.25 -8.34
CA THR A 118 1.17 -7.20 -7.49
C THR A 118 2.67 -6.91 -7.58
N SER A 119 3.33 -6.86 -6.44
CA SER A 119 4.76 -6.60 -6.36
C SER A 119 5.44 -7.74 -5.62
N LEU A 120 6.50 -8.28 -6.19
CA LEU A 120 7.28 -9.35 -5.58
C LEU A 120 8.48 -8.84 -4.82
N SER A 121 8.88 -7.59 -5.03
CA SER A 121 10.06 -7.05 -4.37
C SER A 121 9.98 -5.53 -4.28
N ALA A 122 10.79 -4.98 -3.37
CA ALA A 122 10.91 -3.54 -3.19
C ALA A 122 11.44 -2.84 -4.45
N LYS A 123 12.12 -3.54 -5.33
CA LYS A 123 12.62 -2.95 -6.59
C LYS A 123 11.49 -2.44 -7.46
N ASN A 124 10.30 -3.01 -7.33
CA ASN A 124 9.14 -2.62 -8.12
C ASN A 124 8.58 -1.25 -7.72
N ILE A 125 9.07 -0.66 -6.64
CA ILE A 125 8.70 0.70 -6.25
C ILE A 125 8.89 1.70 -7.39
N LEU A 126 9.92 1.51 -8.21
CA LEU A 126 10.18 2.40 -9.34
C LEU A 126 9.07 2.37 -10.39
N GLN A 127 8.30 1.29 -10.45
CA GLN A 127 7.20 1.15 -11.40
C GLN A 127 5.95 1.92 -10.95
N LEU A 128 5.89 2.35 -9.70
CA LEU A 128 4.76 3.12 -9.17
C LEU A 128 4.60 4.46 -9.90
N LYS A 129 5.69 5.00 -10.40
CA LYS A 129 5.66 6.21 -11.23
C LYS A 129 4.80 6.00 -12.47
N ASN A 130 4.97 4.84 -13.14
CA ASN A 130 4.19 4.52 -14.34
C ASN A 130 2.72 4.33 -13.99
N LEU A 131 2.43 3.74 -12.84
CA LEU A 131 1.07 3.58 -12.36
C LEU A 131 0.35 4.93 -12.24
N LYS A 132 1.01 5.92 -11.68
CA LYS A 132 0.45 7.25 -11.54
C LYS A 132 0.18 7.90 -12.89
N PHE A 133 1.06 7.76 -13.85
CA PHE A 133 0.86 8.25 -15.20
C PHE A 133 -0.36 7.62 -15.85
N MET A 134 -0.50 6.32 -15.73
CA MET A 134 -1.62 5.60 -16.32
C MET A 134 -2.96 6.02 -15.74
N SER A 135 -2.99 6.39 -14.46
CA SER A 135 -4.24 6.82 -13.83
C SER A 135 -4.57 8.28 -14.13
N ALA A 136 -3.58 9.10 -14.47
CA ALA A 136 -3.79 10.51 -14.81
C ALA A 136 -4.25 10.68 -16.27
N GLY A 137 -3.93 9.71 -17.08
CA GLY A 137 -4.36 9.70 -18.49
C GLY A 137 -5.72 9.09 -18.63
#